data_f9a925b4baddfc3bcacc05088098a3d3
#
_entry.id   f9a925b4baddfc3bcacc05088098a3d3
#
_cell.length_a   1.000
_cell.length_b   1.000
_cell.length_c   1.000
_cell.angle_alpha   90.00
_cell.angle_beta   90.00
_cell.angle_gamma   90.00
#
_symmetry.space_group_name_H-M   'P 1'
#
loop_
_entity.id
_entity.type
_entity.pdbx_description
1 polymer ?
#
loop_
_entity_poly.entity_id
_entity_poly.type
_entity_poly.pdbx_seq_one_letter_code
_entity_poly.pdbx_strand_id
1 'polypeptide(L)'
;MPFVVYPLLGVKELKQSHDRWFPEVQRRLMDVPERQIALNALVGAILDLKKVVVQTVHVVFICTHNSRRSQLAQVWAQCIADDLGIDFVRCHSAGTEQTSFHPNAIQALEDRGFVVKQLDGKAIESHAVYGANPAHPLHCFSKTLEAEALPKQDFIAVTTCDEADRGCPVIPGAFRRIALPYSDPKISDGTPAARIMYAERSSEIALEMLYVFGRIAGSQ
;
A
#
# COMPACT_ATOMS: atom_id res chain seq x y z
N MET A 1 -9.92 -2.59 -21.18
CA MET A 1 -9.49 -3.78 -20.45
C MET A 1 -10.74 -4.40 -19.83
N PRO A 2 -10.93 -5.72 -19.85
CA PRO A 2 -12.08 -6.33 -19.18
C PRO A 2 -12.01 -5.99 -17.69
N PHE A 3 -13.16 -5.67 -17.10
CA PHE A 3 -13.30 -5.45 -15.67
C PHE A 3 -12.87 -6.71 -14.93
N VAL A 4 -11.69 -6.68 -14.33
CA VAL A 4 -11.23 -7.76 -13.47
C VAL A 4 -12.00 -7.61 -12.16
N VAL A 5 -12.98 -8.48 -11.93
CA VAL A 5 -13.68 -8.54 -10.64
C VAL A 5 -12.68 -9.10 -9.62
N TYR A 6 -12.08 -8.20 -8.86
CA TYR A 6 -11.21 -8.59 -7.76
C TYR A 6 -12.04 -9.20 -6.62
N PRO A 7 -11.65 -10.35 -6.06
CA PRO A 7 -12.32 -10.88 -4.89
C PRO A 7 -12.22 -9.88 -3.74
N LEU A 8 -13.31 -9.80 -2.98
CA LEU A 8 -13.44 -8.88 -1.87
C LEU A 8 -12.62 -9.39 -0.66
N LEU A 9 -11.34 -9.07 -0.63
CA LEU A 9 -10.48 -9.39 0.50
C LEU A 9 -10.85 -8.52 1.71
N GLY A 10 -11.22 -9.13 2.83
CA GLY A 10 -11.51 -8.44 4.10
C GLY A 10 -10.41 -8.68 5.13
N VAL A 11 -10.21 -7.74 6.06
CA VAL A 11 -9.20 -7.84 7.12
C VAL A 11 -9.39 -9.08 7.99
N LYS A 12 -10.64 -9.48 8.25
CA LYS A 12 -10.97 -10.66 9.07
C LYS A 12 -10.62 -11.99 8.39
N GLU A 13 -10.49 -11.96 7.07
CA GLU A 13 -10.24 -13.15 6.25
C GLU A 13 -8.76 -13.31 5.88
N LEU A 14 -7.89 -12.36 6.24
CA LEU A 14 -6.48 -12.36 5.82
C LEU A 14 -5.76 -13.63 6.26
N LYS A 15 -5.90 -14.07 7.53
CA LYS A 15 -5.27 -15.29 8.05
C LYS A 15 -5.64 -16.57 7.30
N GLN A 16 -6.86 -16.62 6.75
CA GLN A 16 -7.34 -17.72 5.91
C GLN A 16 -7.11 -17.46 4.42
N SER A 17 -6.77 -16.21 4.07
CA SER A 17 -6.75 -15.72 2.70
C SER A 17 -5.46 -16.05 1.97
N HIS A 18 -4.32 -16.16 2.67
CA HIS A 18 -3.05 -16.45 2.02
C HIS A 18 -3.15 -17.77 1.23
N ASP A 19 -3.52 -18.86 1.86
CA ASP A 19 -3.59 -20.18 1.21
C ASP A 19 -4.68 -20.25 0.14
N ARG A 20 -5.76 -19.49 0.32
CA ARG A 20 -6.89 -19.45 -0.61
C ARG A 20 -6.64 -18.56 -1.82
N TRP A 21 -6.11 -17.33 -1.59
CA TRP A 21 -6.04 -16.31 -2.62
C TRP A 21 -4.67 -16.21 -3.30
N PHE A 22 -3.60 -16.64 -2.64
CA PHE A 22 -2.24 -16.53 -3.19
C PHE A 22 -2.09 -17.29 -4.53
N PRO A 23 -2.57 -18.54 -4.69
CA PRO A 23 -2.54 -19.22 -5.99
C PRO A 23 -3.35 -18.50 -7.07
N GLU A 24 -4.50 -17.94 -6.73
CA GLU A 24 -5.35 -17.21 -7.67
C GLU A 24 -4.70 -15.89 -8.11
N VAL A 25 -4.07 -15.17 -7.19
CA VAL A 25 -3.31 -13.94 -7.51
C VAL A 25 -2.13 -14.26 -8.41
N GLN A 26 -1.38 -15.32 -8.10
CA GLN A 26 -0.28 -15.76 -8.96
C GLN A 26 -0.76 -16.08 -10.38
N ARG A 27 -1.86 -16.82 -10.52
CA ARG A 27 -2.44 -17.16 -11.82
C ARG A 27 -2.83 -15.91 -12.62
N ARG A 28 -3.47 -14.93 -11.98
CA ARG A 28 -3.88 -13.67 -12.65
C ARG A 28 -2.69 -12.84 -13.10
N LEU A 29 -1.61 -12.82 -12.31
CA LEU A 29 -0.40 -12.09 -12.67
C LEU A 29 0.35 -12.72 -13.85
N MET A 30 0.14 -14.03 -14.15
CA MET A 30 0.67 -14.63 -15.37
C MET A 30 0.13 -14.00 -16.65
N ASP A 31 -1.10 -13.45 -16.59
CA ASP A 31 -1.74 -12.76 -17.72
C ASP A 31 -1.24 -11.32 -17.91
N VAL A 32 -0.45 -10.80 -16.94
CA VAL A 32 0.12 -9.43 -16.95
C VAL A 32 1.61 -9.49 -16.55
N PRO A 33 2.49 -9.99 -17.44
CA PRO A 33 3.89 -10.25 -17.10
C PRO A 33 4.66 -9.01 -16.61
N GLU A 34 4.40 -7.84 -17.19
CA GLU A 34 5.04 -6.57 -16.77
C GLU A 34 4.71 -6.23 -15.32
N ARG A 35 3.46 -6.45 -14.91
CA ARG A 35 3.03 -6.23 -13.53
C ARG A 35 3.70 -7.19 -12.57
N GLN A 36 3.78 -8.46 -12.95
CA GLN A 36 4.47 -9.49 -12.18
C GLN A 36 5.97 -9.18 -12.00
N ILE A 37 6.63 -8.69 -13.06
CA ILE A 37 8.04 -8.25 -13.00
C ILE A 37 8.20 -7.13 -11.96
N ALA A 38 7.34 -6.11 -11.98
CA ALA A 38 7.40 -5.00 -11.04
C ALA A 38 7.17 -5.44 -9.58
N LEU A 39 6.21 -6.33 -9.34
CA LEU A 39 5.96 -6.91 -8.00
C LEU A 39 7.14 -7.76 -7.52
N ASN A 40 7.72 -8.58 -8.39
CA ASN A 40 8.93 -9.36 -8.07
C ASN A 40 10.14 -8.46 -7.80
N ALA A 41 10.25 -7.32 -8.49
CA ALA A 41 11.29 -6.32 -8.20
C ALA A 41 11.11 -5.73 -6.78
N LEU A 42 9.87 -5.52 -6.33
CA LEU A 42 9.58 -5.07 -4.96
C LEU A 42 9.97 -6.16 -3.94
N VAL A 43 9.60 -7.42 -4.18
CA VAL A 43 10.03 -8.56 -3.35
C VAL A 43 11.56 -8.58 -3.21
N GLY A 44 12.27 -8.55 -4.35
CA GLY A 44 13.74 -8.55 -4.38
C GLY A 44 14.33 -7.36 -3.63
N ALA A 45 13.79 -6.16 -3.81
CA ALA A 45 14.25 -4.95 -3.12
C ALA A 45 14.12 -5.07 -1.59
N ILE A 46 13.00 -5.61 -1.08
CA ILE A 46 12.78 -5.82 0.35
C ILE A 46 13.78 -6.83 0.90
N LEU A 47 13.96 -7.96 0.23
CA LEU A 47 14.88 -9.01 0.67
C LEU A 47 16.36 -8.56 0.58
N ASP A 48 16.74 -7.79 -0.44
CA ASP A 48 18.09 -7.24 -0.58
C ASP A 48 18.38 -6.20 0.50
N LEU A 49 17.44 -5.28 0.76
CA LEU A 49 17.62 -4.30 1.81
C LEU A 49 17.69 -4.96 3.20
N LYS A 50 16.92 -6.02 3.45
CA LYS A 50 16.96 -6.80 4.70
C LYS A 50 18.35 -7.38 4.98
N LYS A 51 19.14 -7.70 3.97
CA LYS A 51 20.51 -8.19 4.14
C LYS A 51 21.50 -7.10 4.58
N VAL A 52 21.16 -5.84 4.30
CA VAL A 52 22.01 -4.67 4.57
C VAL A 52 21.65 -3.99 5.87
N VAL A 53 20.35 -3.84 6.15
CA VAL A 53 19.89 -3.19 7.38
C VAL A 53 19.68 -4.18 8.52
N VAL A 54 20.13 -3.80 9.72
CA VAL A 54 20.07 -4.68 10.90
C VAL A 54 18.68 -4.76 11.49
N GLN A 55 17.89 -3.68 11.43
CA GLN A 55 16.63 -3.57 12.15
C GLN A 55 15.40 -3.69 11.22
N THR A 56 15.01 -2.60 10.60
CA THR A 56 13.73 -2.47 9.91
C THR A 56 13.92 -2.07 8.46
N VAL A 57 13.25 -2.77 7.55
CA VAL A 57 13.11 -2.40 6.15
C VAL A 57 11.91 -1.46 6.04
N HIS A 58 12.17 -0.24 5.59
CA HIS A 58 11.14 0.75 5.34
C HIS A 58 10.68 0.73 3.88
N VAL A 59 9.36 0.69 3.66
CA VAL A 59 8.74 0.81 2.33
C VAL A 59 7.86 2.05 2.32
N VAL A 60 8.11 2.99 1.42
CA VAL A 60 7.38 4.25 1.30
C VAL A 60 6.60 4.25 -0.01
N PHE A 61 5.27 4.19 0.08
CA PHE A 61 4.38 4.30 -1.08
C PHE A 61 4.11 5.77 -1.40
N ILE A 62 4.27 6.17 -2.66
CA ILE A 62 4.28 7.57 -3.09
C ILE A 62 3.28 7.78 -4.21
N CYS A 63 2.41 8.78 -4.05
CA CYS A 63 1.58 9.30 -5.13
C CYS A 63 1.66 10.85 -5.13
N THR A 64 0.91 11.54 -5.98
CA THR A 64 0.95 13.00 -6.01
C THR A 64 0.48 13.62 -4.69
N HIS A 65 -0.72 13.30 -4.22
CA HIS A 65 -1.37 14.02 -3.11
C HIS A 65 -1.30 13.30 -1.75
N ASN A 66 -0.71 12.12 -1.66
CA ASN A 66 -0.78 11.26 -0.47
C ASN A 66 -2.20 11.15 0.13
N SER A 67 -3.17 10.97 -0.74
CA SER A 67 -4.59 11.07 -0.38
C SER A 67 -5.37 9.75 -0.58
N ARG A 68 -5.03 8.98 -1.60
CA ARG A 68 -5.77 7.78 -2.04
C ARG A 68 -4.84 6.58 -2.17
N ARG A 69 -4.19 6.42 -3.35
CA ARG A 69 -3.42 5.22 -3.74
C ARG A 69 -2.29 4.87 -2.77
N SER A 70 -1.46 5.84 -2.39
CA SER A 70 -0.35 5.60 -1.46
C SER A 70 -0.83 5.29 -0.03
N GLN A 71 -1.92 5.90 0.43
CA GLN A 71 -2.53 5.59 1.73
C GLN A 71 -3.10 4.17 1.75
N LEU A 72 -3.88 3.79 0.72
CA LEU A 72 -4.40 2.42 0.57
C LEU A 72 -3.25 1.41 0.54
N ALA A 73 -2.18 1.69 -0.21
CA ALA A 73 -1.03 0.80 -0.32
C ALA A 73 -0.28 0.65 1.02
N GLN A 74 -0.05 1.73 1.76
CA GLN A 74 0.53 1.66 3.11
C GLN A 74 -0.29 0.76 4.03
N VAL A 75 -1.61 0.98 4.06
CA VAL A 75 -2.51 0.27 4.99
C VAL A 75 -2.55 -1.21 4.67
N TRP A 76 -2.79 -1.58 3.41
CA TRP A 76 -2.83 -2.98 3.01
C TRP A 76 -1.49 -3.68 3.16
N ALA A 77 -0.40 -3.05 2.74
CA ALA A 77 0.94 -3.60 2.84
C ALA A 77 1.31 -3.92 4.29
N GLN A 78 1.12 -2.98 5.22
CA GLN A 78 1.43 -3.22 6.63
C GLN A 78 0.51 -4.27 7.25
N CYS A 79 -0.80 -4.19 6.98
CA CYS A 79 -1.76 -5.14 7.53
C CYS A 79 -1.45 -6.58 7.10
N ILE A 80 -1.09 -6.79 5.84
CA ILE A 80 -0.75 -8.11 5.31
C ILE A 80 0.61 -8.58 5.86
N ALA A 81 1.60 -7.69 5.95
CA ALA A 81 2.89 -8.02 6.55
C ALA A 81 2.73 -8.48 8.02
N ASP A 82 1.94 -7.74 8.82
CA ASP A 82 1.64 -8.09 10.20
C ASP A 82 0.91 -9.44 10.32
N ASP A 83 -0.05 -9.70 9.43
CA ASP A 83 -0.83 -10.95 9.43
C ASP A 83 0.03 -12.18 9.08
N LEU A 84 0.99 -12.00 8.16
CA LEU A 84 1.95 -13.04 7.78
C LEU A 84 3.16 -13.15 8.72
N GLY A 85 3.19 -12.39 9.82
CA GLY A 85 4.27 -12.42 10.80
C GLY A 85 5.60 -11.82 10.31
N ILE A 86 5.56 -10.93 9.31
CA ILE A 86 6.73 -10.24 8.79
C ILE A 86 6.97 -8.97 9.63
N ASP A 87 7.69 -9.11 10.72
CA ASP A 87 7.90 -8.07 11.73
C ASP A 87 9.00 -7.06 11.39
N PHE A 88 9.86 -7.38 10.42
CA PHE A 88 10.98 -6.54 10.02
C PHE A 88 10.62 -5.47 8.97
N VAL A 89 9.37 -5.37 8.51
CA VAL A 89 8.92 -4.37 7.52
C VAL A 89 8.06 -3.31 8.19
N ARG A 90 8.26 -2.05 7.79
CA ARG A 90 7.38 -0.92 8.12
C ARG A 90 7.01 -0.16 6.87
N CYS A 91 5.71 -0.02 6.66
CA CYS A 91 5.12 0.63 5.50
C CYS A 91 4.70 2.06 5.82
N HIS A 92 5.02 2.97 4.93
CA HIS A 92 4.72 4.40 5.02
C HIS A 92 4.05 4.86 3.73
N SER A 93 3.46 6.05 3.77
CA SER A 93 2.99 6.73 2.57
C SER A 93 3.46 8.18 2.52
N ALA A 94 3.63 8.71 1.30
CA ALA A 94 3.99 10.08 1.05
C ALA A 94 3.36 10.58 -0.25
N GLY A 95 3.45 11.89 -0.46
CA GLY A 95 3.10 12.54 -1.72
C GLY A 95 4.18 13.54 -2.15
N THR A 96 4.07 14.01 -3.37
CA THR A 96 4.78 15.21 -3.82
C THR A 96 4.09 16.46 -3.29
N GLU A 97 2.81 16.34 -2.94
CA GLU A 97 1.99 17.38 -2.33
C GLU A 97 1.26 16.82 -1.10
N GLN A 98 0.98 17.70 -0.14
CA GLN A 98 0.19 17.37 1.04
C GLN A 98 -1.25 17.84 0.86
N THR A 99 -2.21 16.95 1.16
CA THR A 99 -3.65 17.26 1.17
C THR A 99 -4.32 16.67 2.42
N SER A 100 -5.20 15.66 2.25
CA SER A 100 -5.83 14.91 3.33
C SER A 100 -6.02 13.44 2.93
N PHE A 101 -6.25 12.55 3.88
CA PHE A 101 -6.69 11.19 3.58
C PHE A 101 -8.12 11.23 3.06
N HIS A 102 -8.36 10.83 1.82
CA HIS A 102 -9.63 11.04 1.14
C HIS A 102 -10.76 10.20 1.75
N PRO A 103 -11.96 10.77 2.02
CA PRO A 103 -13.05 10.03 2.66
C PRO A 103 -13.47 8.76 1.92
N ASN A 104 -13.49 8.76 0.58
CA ASN A 104 -13.82 7.55 -0.20
C ASN A 104 -12.74 6.45 -0.06
N ALA A 105 -11.48 6.82 0.17
CA ALA A 105 -10.42 5.84 0.42
C ALA A 105 -10.55 5.26 1.84
N ILE A 106 -10.92 6.08 2.82
CA ILE A 106 -11.25 5.65 4.18
C ILE A 106 -12.44 4.68 4.12
N GLN A 107 -13.53 5.06 3.44
CA GLN A 107 -14.72 4.22 3.29
C GLN A 107 -14.40 2.89 2.62
N ALA A 108 -13.53 2.88 1.61
CA ALA A 108 -13.09 1.64 0.95
C ALA A 108 -12.33 0.70 1.89
N LEU A 109 -11.60 1.22 2.87
CA LEU A 109 -10.97 0.41 3.93
C LEU A 109 -12.00 -0.08 4.95
N GLU A 110 -12.92 0.76 5.39
CA GLU A 110 -13.98 0.39 6.33
C GLU A 110 -14.90 -0.70 5.75
N ASP A 111 -15.25 -0.60 4.47
CA ASP A 111 -16.00 -1.63 3.74
C ASP A 111 -15.26 -2.99 3.70
N ARG A 112 -13.96 -3.01 3.99
CA ARG A 112 -13.11 -4.22 4.12
C ARG A 112 -12.83 -4.64 5.56
N GLY A 113 -13.46 -3.98 6.52
CA GLY A 113 -13.39 -4.32 7.94
C GLY A 113 -12.26 -3.67 8.72
N PHE A 114 -11.54 -2.70 8.14
CA PHE A 114 -10.68 -1.82 8.92
C PHE A 114 -11.53 -0.91 9.81
N VAL A 115 -11.02 -0.58 10.97
CA VAL A 115 -11.61 0.46 11.83
C VAL A 115 -10.75 1.70 11.71
N VAL A 116 -11.32 2.78 11.21
CA VAL A 116 -10.62 4.07 11.03
C VAL A 116 -11.16 5.07 12.04
N LYS A 117 -10.28 5.65 12.85
CA LYS A 117 -10.64 6.65 13.85
C LYS A 117 -9.88 7.93 13.59
N GLN A 118 -10.57 9.03 13.43
CA GLN A 118 -9.96 10.35 13.37
C GLN A 118 -9.30 10.66 14.73
N LEU A 119 -8.12 11.28 14.68
CA LEU A 119 -7.36 11.68 15.85
C LEU A 119 -7.54 13.19 16.08
N ASP A 120 -8.17 13.53 17.22
CA ASP A 120 -8.38 14.91 17.61
C ASP A 120 -7.10 15.61 18.08
N GLY A 121 -7.10 16.93 18.04
CA GLY A 121 -6.00 17.76 18.57
C GLY A 121 -4.71 17.73 17.74
N LYS A 122 -4.74 17.22 16.53
CA LYS A 122 -3.59 17.26 15.59
C LYS A 122 -3.67 18.49 14.69
N ALA A 123 -2.52 19.10 14.44
CA ALA A 123 -2.41 20.22 13.47
C ALA A 123 -2.74 19.79 12.02
N ILE A 124 -2.54 18.53 11.70
CA ILE A 124 -2.86 17.90 10.41
C ILE A 124 -3.90 16.82 10.66
N GLU A 125 -4.94 16.77 9.84
CA GLU A 125 -5.95 15.73 9.88
C GLU A 125 -5.29 14.34 9.81
N SER A 126 -5.52 13.56 10.83
CA SER A 126 -4.84 12.28 11.07
C SER A 126 -5.82 11.21 11.50
N HIS A 127 -5.49 9.97 11.17
CA HIS A 127 -6.32 8.82 11.48
C HIS A 127 -5.49 7.69 12.09
N ALA A 128 -6.06 6.99 13.06
CA ALA A 128 -5.59 5.68 13.50
C ALA A 128 -6.36 4.60 12.73
N VAL A 129 -5.64 3.79 11.97
CA VAL A 129 -6.21 2.69 11.18
C VAL A 129 -5.86 1.36 11.83
N TYR A 130 -6.87 0.63 12.27
CA TYR A 130 -6.75 -0.66 12.93
C TYR A 130 -7.01 -1.78 11.90
N GLY A 131 -6.02 -2.63 11.70
CA GLY A 131 -6.08 -3.77 10.78
C GLY A 131 -6.04 -5.12 11.51
N ALA A 132 -5.24 -6.04 11.00
CA ALA A 132 -5.08 -7.39 11.56
C ALA A 132 -4.54 -7.38 12.99
N ASN A 133 -3.68 -6.43 13.32
CA ASN A 133 -3.15 -6.22 14.67
C ASN A 133 -3.76 -4.97 15.32
N PRO A 134 -4.85 -5.11 16.10
CA PRO A 134 -5.52 -3.96 16.70
C PRO A 134 -4.72 -3.29 17.83
N ALA A 135 -3.67 -3.94 18.36
CA ALA A 135 -2.81 -3.36 19.39
C ALA A 135 -1.86 -2.30 18.82
N HIS A 136 -1.59 -2.33 17.52
CA HIS A 136 -0.66 -1.43 16.85
C HIS A 136 -1.33 -0.74 15.65
N PRO A 137 -2.17 0.28 15.87
CA PRO A 137 -2.81 1.00 14.77
C PRO A 137 -1.79 1.76 13.92
N LEU A 138 -2.04 1.84 12.62
CA LEU A 138 -1.27 2.67 11.72
C LEU A 138 -1.68 4.13 11.87
N HIS A 139 -0.72 5.02 12.01
CA HIS A 139 -0.96 6.46 11.98
C HIS A 139 -0.93 6.95 10.53
N CYS A 140 -2.09 7.26 10.00
CA CYS A 140 -2.30 7.69 8.61
C CYS A 140 -2.65 9.18 8.55
N PHE A 141 -1.87 9.94 7.79
CA PHE A 141 -2.10 11.35 7.48
C PHE A 141 -1.40 11.71 6.19
N SER A 142 -1.89 12.74 5.51
CA SER A 142 -1.24 13.22 4.28
C SER A 142 0.03 14.00 4.60
N LYS A 143 1.13 13.68 3.91
CA LYS A 143 2.45 14.25 4.13
C LYS A 143 3.30 14.17 2.86
N THR A 144 4.25 15.09 2.74
CA THR A 144 5.25 15.05 1.67
C THR A 144 6.43 14.15 2.03
N LEU A 145 7.32 13.93 1.07
CA LEU A 145 8.54 13.12 1.27
C LEU A 145 9.50 13.72 2.31
N GLU A 146 9.42 15.03 2.54
CA GLU A 146 10.27 15.76 3.49
C GLU A 146 9.82 15.59 4.95
N ALA A 147 8.62 15.02 5.20
CA ALA A 147 8.08 14.88 6.55
C ALA A 147 9.06 14.11 7.47
N GLU A 148 9.22 14.60 8.70
CA GLU A 148 10.13 14.00 9.70
C GLU A 148 9.71 12.56 10.08
N ALA A 149 8.44 12.24 9.95
CA ALA A 149 7.90 10.91 10.23
C ALA A 149 8.34 9.82 9.23
N LEU A 150 9.07 10.19 8.16
CA LEU A 150 9.53 9.27 7.13
C LEU A 150 11.02 8.95 7.27
N PRO A 151 11.43 7.73 6.86
CA PRO A 151 12.84 7.39 6.77
C PRO A 151 13.55 8.32 5.78
N LYS A 152 14.80 8.73 6.11
CA LYS A 152 15.58 9.63 5.28
C LYS A 152 16.59 8.90 4.41
N GLN A 153 16.95 7.67 4.76
CA GLN A 153 17.90 6.82 4.04
C GLN A 153 17.47 5.35 4.14
N ASP A 154 18.01 4.54 3.27
CA ASP A 154 17.86 3.07 3.29
C ASP A 154 16.39 2.61 3.32
N PHE A 155 15.57 3.17 2.43
CA PHE A 155 14.18 2.77 2.25
C PHE A 155 13.88 2.41 0.80
N ILE A 156 12.81 1.64 0.59
CA ILE A 156 12.31 1.34 -0.74
C ILE A 156 11.20 2.33 -1.08
N ALA A 157 11.35 3.06 -2.18
CA ALA A 157 10.35 3.98 -2.70
C ALA A 157 9.48 3.27 -3.74
N VAL A 158 8.16 3.27 -3.53
CA VAL A 158 7.20 2.66 -4.47
C VAL A 158 6.28 3.76 -5.01
N THR A 159 6.45 4.15 -6.27
CA THR A 159 5.57 5.13 -6.91
C THR A 159 4.27 4.46 -7.34
N THR A 160 3.12 4.99 -6.85
CA THR A 160 1.79 4.40 -7.04
C THR A 160 0.93 5.15 -8.07
N CYS A 161 1.52 6.09 -8.79
CA CYS A 161 0.89 6.80 -9.91
C CYS A 161 1.94 7.26 -10.93
N ASP A 162 1.53 7.42 -12.19
CA ASP A 162 2.41 7.84 -13.27
C ASP A 162 2.96 9.25 -13.08
N GLU A 163 2.19 10.16 -12.45
CA GLU A 163 2.62 11.52 -12.18
C GLU A 163 3.78 11.55 -11.18
N ALA A 164 3.67 10.80 -10.06
CA ALA A 164 4.75 10.70 -9.09
C ALA A 164 5.94 9.93 -9.67
N ASP A 165 5.69 8.96 -10.55
CA ASP A 165 6.74 8.21 -11.21
C ASP A 165 7.57 9.09 -12.15
N ARG A 166 6.92 9.92 -12.96
CA ARG A 166 7.59 10.86 -13.87
C ARG A 166 8.18 12.07 -13.13
N GLY A 167 7.47 12.56 -12.11
CA GLY A 167 7.89 13.76 -11.34
C GLY A 167 9.04 13.52 -10.40
N CYS A 168 9.28 12.29 -9.96
CA CYS A 168 10.33 11.92 -9.02
C CYS A 168 11.23 10.81 -9.57
N PRO A 169 12.01 11.08 -10.63
CA PRO A 169 12.88 10.05 -11.24
C PRO A 169 13.96 9.58 -10.27
N VAL A 170 14.40 10.44 -9.35
CA VAL A 170 15.33 10.15 -8.26
C VAL A 170 14.69 10.57 -6.95
N ILE A 171 14.65 9.65 -5.97
CA ILE A 171 14.18 9.94 -4.63
C ILE A 171 15.38 9.83 -3.69
N PRO A 172 15.85 10.98 -3.14
CA PRO A 172 17.03 11.00 -2.28
C PRO A 172 16.88 10.05 -1.08
N GLY A 173 17.93 9.29 -0.79
CA GLY A 173 17.96 8.33 0.31
C GLY A 173 17.28 6.99 0.02
N ALA A 174 16.56 6.84 -1.08
CA ALA A 174 15.97 5.55 -1.43
C ALA A 174 17.05 4.54 -1.86
N PHE A 175 17.04 3.35 -1.23
CA PHE A 175 17.86 2.23 -1.64
C PHE A 175 17.47 1.72 -3.04
N ARG A 176 16.18 1.66 -3.32
CA ARG A 176 15.63 1.30 -4.63
C ARG A 176 14.28 1.98 -4.85
N ARG A 177 14.02 2.34 -6.11
CA ARG A 177 12.73 2.87 -6.55
C ARG A 177 12.04 1.82 -7.44
N ILE A 178 10.76 1.58 -7.18
CA ILE A 178 9.92 0.63 -7.91
C ILE A 178 8.67 1.38 -8.39
N ALA A 179 8.33 1.27 -9.66
CA ALA A 179 7.09 1.81 -10.22
C ALA A 179 5.97 0.76 -10.15
N LEU A 180 4.92 1.06 -9.40
CA LEU A 180 3.69 0.28 -9.31
C LEU A 180 2.47 1.20 -9.48
N PRO A 181 2.28 1.82 -10.65
CA PRO A 181 1.18 2.75 -10.86
C PRO A 181 -0.17 2.06 -10.83
N TYR A 182 -1.15 2.71 -10.21
CA TYR A 182 -2.56 2.34 -10.17
C TYR A 182 -3.39 3.44 -10.82
N SER A 183 -4.48 3.08 -11.50
CA SER A 183 -5.43 4.06 -12.03
C SER A 183 -6.03 4.90 -10.89
N ASP A 184 -6.19 6.20 -11.09
CA ASP A 184 -6.70 7.09 -10.05
C ASP A 184 -8.23 6.92 -9.90
N PRO A 185 -8.75 6.51 -8.74
CA PRO A 185 -10.19 6.44 -8.50
C PRO A 185 -10.84 7.83 -8.46
N LYS A 186 -10.05 8.92 -8.37
CA LYS A 186 -10.53 10.31 -8.37
C LYS A 186 -11.45 10.63 -9.54
N ILE A 187 -11.27 9.98 -10.70
CA ILE A 187 -12.12 10.22 -11.87
C ILE A 187 -13.60 9.92 -11.62
N SER A 188 -13.91 9.15 -10.59
CA SER A 188 -15.27 8.78 -10.19
C SER A 188 -15.83 9.64 -9.04
N ASP A 189 -15.02 10.57 -8.48
CA ASP A 189 -15.47 11.41 -7.37
C ASP A 189 -16.73 12.20 -7.72
N GLY A 190 -17.69 12.27 -6.79
CA GLY A 190 -18.97 12.92 -6.99
C GLY A 190 -19.97 12.16 -7.87
N THR A 191 -19.65 10.94 -8.31
CA THR A 191 -20.55 10.07 -9.08
C THR A 191 -21.03 8.86 -8.27
N PRO A 192 -22.16 8.23 -8.64
CA PRO A 192 -22.59 6.97 -8.02
C PRO A 192 -21.60 5.83 -8.14
N ALA A 193 -20.69 5.89 -9.11
CA ALA A 193 -19.64 4.87 -9.33
C ALA A 193 -18.47 4.97 -8.35
N ALA A 194 -18.33 6.06 -7.60
CA ALA A 194 -17.18 6.30 -6.73
C ALA A 194 -16.91 5.14 -5.76
N ARG A 195 -17.94 4.67 -5.04
CA ARG A 195 -17.81 3.57 -4.08
C ARG A 195 -17.24 2.30 -4.73
N ILE A 196 -17.71 1.96 -5.93
CA ILE A 196 -17.25 0.78 -6.68
C ILE A 196 -15.79 0.95 -7.10
N MET A 197 -15.44 2.09 -7.71
CA MET A 197 -14.10 2.35 -8.21
C MET A 197 -13.04 2.36 -7.08
N TYR A 198 -13.37 2.94 -5.93
CA TYR A 198 -12.48 2.90 -4.77
C TYR A 198 -12.35 1.51 -4.16
N ALA A 199 -13.44 0.73 -4.11
CA ALA A 199 -13.41 -0.65 -3.65
C ALA A 199 -12.58 -1.55 -4.57
N GLU A 200 -12.69 -1.39 -5.89
CA GLU A 200 -11.87 -2.10 -6.88
C GLU A 200 -10.38 -1.76 -6.72
N ARG A 201 -10.05 -0.46 -6.59
CA ARG A 201 -8.67 -0.02 -6.41
C ARG A 201 -8.07 -0.54 -5.11
N SER A 202 -8.83 -0.47 -4.02
CA SER A 202 -8.43 -1.02 -2.73
C SER A 202 -8.17 -2.53 -2.82
N SER A 203 -9.03 -3.28 -3.51
CA SER A 203 -8.89 -4.72 -3.67
C SER A 203 -7.70 -5.11 -4.57
N GLU A 204 -7.46 -4.38 -5.64
CA GLU A 204 -6.29 -4.59 -6.51
C GLU A 204 -4.99 -4.42 -5.72
N ILE A 205 -4.86 -3.31 -4.98
CA ILE A 205 -3.70 -3.04 -4.12
C ILE A 205 -3.53 -4.15 -3.08
N ALA A 206 -4.62 -4.56 -2.41
CA ALA A 206 -4.59 -5.62 -1.40
C ALA A 206 -4.04 -6.94 -1.95
N LEU A 207 -4.52 -7.37 -3.11
CA LEU A 207 -4.10 -8.63 -3.74
C LEU A 207 -2.64 -8.60 -4.19
N GLU A 208 -2.18 -7.47 -4.70
CA GLU A 208 -0.77 -7.32 -5.07
C GLU A 208 0.16 -7.30 -3.85
N MET A 209 -0.26 -6.66 -2.77
CA MET A 209 0.51 -6.71 -1.51
C MET A 209 0.47 -8.11 -0.90
N LEU A 210 -0.63 -8.86 -1.03
CA LEU A 210 -0.68 -10.26 -0.64
C LEU A 210 0.32 -11.10 -1.46
N TYR A 211 0.45 -10.85 -2.75
CA TYR A 211 1.47 -11.51 -3.57
C TYR A 211 2.88 -11.18 -3.08
N VAL A 212 3.20 -9.90 -2.88
CA VAL A 212 4.54 -9.45 -2.45
C VAL A 212 4.92 -10.08 -1.11
N PHE A 213 4.08 -9.91 -0.09
CA PHE A 213 4.38 -10.39 1.26
C PHE A 213 4.24 -11.91 1.40
N GLY A 214 3.36 -12.55 0.64
CA GLY A 214 3.29 -14.00 0.56
C GLY A 214 4.56 -14.63 -0.02
N ARG A 215 5.18 -14.00 -1.05
CA ARG A 215 6.48 -14.39 -1.59
C ARG A 215 7.61 -14.23 -0.57
N ILE A 216 7.58 -13.16 0.23
CA ILE A 216 8.56 -12.90 1.29
C ILE A 216 8.42 -13.93 2.40
N ALA A 217 7.21 -14.22 2.88
CA ALA A 217 6.95 -15.22 3.91
C ALA A 217 7.42 -16.63 3.49
N GLY A 218 7.19 -17.01 2.23
CA GLY A 218 7.64 -18.28 1.68
C GLY A 218 9.16 -18.38 1.41
N SER A 219 9.90 -17.28 1.65
CA SER A 219 11.36 -17.22 1.46
C SER A 219 12.13 -17.23 2.78
N GLN A 220 11.43 -17.24 3.92
CA GLN A 220 11.99 -17.36 5.27
C GLN A 220 12.09 -18.82 5.69
#